data_6be57e72a85ac212bf0030a649988592
#
_entry.id   6be57e72a85ac212bf0030a649988592
#
_cell.length_a   1.000
_cell.length_b   1.000
_cell.length_c   1.000
_cell.angle_alpha   90.00
_cell.angle_beta   90.00
_cell.angle_gamma   90.00
#
_symmetry.space_group_name_H-M   'P 1'
#
loop_
_entity.id
_entity.type
_entity.pdbx_description
1 polymer ?
#
loop_
_entity_poly.entity_id
_entity_poly.type
_entity_poly.pdbx_seq_one_letter_code
_entity_poly.pdbx_strand_id
1 'polypeptide(L)'
;MYNLEKVLIDRGLGATPQMLRDAYLDKLDCLKDWTLMTLIEVHMAELRSKIGKSIAKRTVKNYEYGARFIRDYMRSQYRREDMSIKEVKISFISGFHSWLLSERKMQQNTTTKYLKFLQKTMNLAVMNGYISYNTLSMYKVVREPVTPDYLDEEELQKFMEFDSPIERLVIARDMFLFGCFTGLSYIDIKTLTNEHFEIDKDGRKWIKKRRVKTNVLSRIPVLPMAQSILDKYSGGKKLLPLQDTTDINRNIKDIAKLCGIDKKVSFHTSRHNTFSFSLKTSDL
;
A
#
# COMPACT_ATOMS: atom_id res chain seq x y z
N MET A 1 -15.80 26.87 -38.37
CA MET A 1 -14.57 27.40 -37.76
C MET A 1 -14.85 28.27 -36.54
N TYR A 2 -15.73 29.25 -36.58
CA TYR A 2 -16.03 30.16 -35.45
C TYR A 2 -16.44 29.44 -34.13
N ASN A 3 -17.20 28.35 -34.23
CA ASN A 3 -17.57 27.53 -33.06
C ASN A 3 -16.42 26.74 -32.45
N LEU A 4 -15.45 26.28 -33.24
CA LEU A 4 -14.28 25.53 -32.77
C LEU A 4 -13.28 26.46 -32.08
N GLU A 5 -13.08 27.65 -32.61
CA GLU A 5 -12.23 28.67 -31.99
C GLU A 5 -12.77 29.06 -30.60
N LYS A 6 -14.09 29.33 -30.52
CA LYS A 6 -14.74 29.63 -29.25
C LYS A 6 -14.62 28.49 -28.23
N VAL A 7 -14.80 27.24 -28.68
CA VAL A 7 -14.64 26.06 -27.81
C VAL A 7 -13.20 25.92 -27.31
N LEU A 8 -12.21 26.19 -28.14
CA LEU A 8 -10.79 26.17 -27.72
C LEU A 8 -10.48 27.25 -26.68
N ILE A 9 -10.98 28.49 -26.92
CA ILE A 9 -10.81 29.61 -26.00
C ILE A 9 -11.52 29.37 -24.67
N ASP A 10 -12.77 28.89 -24.69
CA ASP A 10 -13.55 28.55 -23.48
C ASP A 10 -12.89 27.44 -22.64
N ARG A 11 -12.06 26.62 -23.26
CA ARG A 11 -11.25 25.58 -22.58
C ARG A 11 -9.85 26.06 -22.17
N GLY A 12 -9.54 27.36 -22.34
CA GLY A 12 -8.25 27.93 -21.99
C GLY A 12 -7.11 27.52 -22.91
N LEU A 13 -7.44 27.02 -24.10
CA LEU A 13 -6.48 26.64 -25.15
C LEU A 13 -6.34 27.79 -26.14
N GLY A 14 -5.12 28.10 -26.56
CA GLY A 14 -4.89 29.10 -27.61
C GLY A 14 -5.46 28.62 -28.95
N ALA A 15 -6.12 29.50 -29.68
CA ALA A 15 -6.68 29.20 -31.02
C ALA A 15 -5.63 29.41 -32.11
N THR A 16 -4.57 28.61 -32.18
CA THR A 16 -3.63 28.65 -33.32
C THR A 16 -4.24 27.94 -34.54
N PRO A 17 -3.85 28.33 -35.79
CA PRO A 17 -4.31 27.67 -37.00
C PRO A 17 -4.08 26.15 -37.00
N GLN A 18 -2.99 25.69 -36.40
CA GLN A 18 -2.68 24.26 -36.25
C GLN A 18 -3.65 23.58 -35.29
N MET A 19 -3.98 24.20 -34.14
CA MET A 19 -4.94 23.65 -33.17
C MET A 19 -6.34 23.63 -33.74
N LEU A 20 -6.75 24.64 -34.52
CA LEU A 20 -8.03 24.64 -35.21
C LEU A 20 -8.13 23.51 -36.25
N ARG A 21 -7.06 23.26 -36.98
CA ARG A 21 -6.96 22.15 -37.93
C ARG A 21 -7.04 20.80 -37.24
N ASP A 22 -6.30 20.62 -36.14
CA ASP A 22 -6.27 19.37 -35.39
C ASP A 22 -7.61 19.14 -34.66
N ALA A 23 -8.27 20.20 -34.20
CA ALA A 23 -9.64 20.15 -33.69
C ALA A 23 -10.65 19.73 -34.76
N TYR A 24 -10.53 20.31 -35.96
CA TYR A 24 -11.39 19.97 -37.11
C TYR A 24 -11.22 18.51 -37.54
N LEU A 25 -10.00 17.99 -37.47
CA LEU A 25 -9.67 16.61 -37.82
C LEU A 25 -9.91 15.62 -36.67
N ASP A 26 -10.59 16.04 -35.60
CA ASP A 26 -10.89 15.24 -34.40
C ASP A 26 -9.63 14.61 -33.75
N LYS A 27 -8.49 15.27 -33.93
CA LYS A 27 -7.20 14.82 -33.41
C LYS A 27 -6.89 15.32 -31.99
N LEU A 28 -7.67 16.28 -31.48
CA LEU A 28 -7.48 16.85 -30.16
C LEU A 28 -8.34 16.10 -29.14
N ASP A 29 -7.74 15.19 -28.38
CA ASP A 29 -8.40 14.44 -27.31
C ASP A 29 -9.04 15.34 -26.24
N CYS A 30 -8.55 16.57 -26.06
CA CYS A 30 -9.13 17.55 -25.15
C CYS A 30 -10.54 18.04 -25.58
N LEU A 31 -10.95 17.84 -26.85
CA LEU A 31 -12.28 18.20 -27.36
C LEU A 31 -13.31 17.07 -27.21
N LYS A 32 -12.85 15.84 -26.98
CA LYS A 32 -13.75 14.70 -26.75
C LYS A 32 -14.54 14.87 -25.46
N ASP A 33 -15.77 14.40 -25.44
CA ASP A 33 -16.55 14.33 -24.20
C ASP A 33 -16.12 13.09 -23.41
N TRP A 34 -15.15 13.31 -22.52
CA TRP A 34 -14.63 12.26 -21.66
C TRP A 34 -15.63 11.87 -20.59
N THR A 35 -15.81 10.57 -20.43
CA THR A 35 -16.57 10.01 -19.33
C THR A 35 -15.65 9.52 -18.21
N LEU A 36 -16.20 9.39 -17.00
CA LEU A 36 -15.43 8.97 -15.83
C LEU A 36 -14.83 7.57 -15.99
N MET A 37 -15.62 6.63 -16.53
CA MET A 37 -15.14 5.26 -16.71
C MET A 37 -14.09 5.16 -17.81
N THR A 38 -14.25 5.86 -18.91
CA THR A 38 -13.21 5.93 -19.97
C THR A 38 -11.90 6.52 -19.42
N LEU A 39 -11.97 7.59 -18.63
CA LEU A 39 -10.81 8.17 -17.99
C LEU A 39 -10.14 7.20 -17.00
N ILE A 40 -10.94 6.47 -16.21
CA ILE A 40 -10.43 5.43 -15.30
C ILE A 40 -9.72 4.33 -16.10
N GLU A 41 -10.26 3.89 -17.23
CA GLU A 41 -9.64 2.84 -18.06
C GLU A 41 -8.28 3.30 -18.62
N VAL A 42 -8.19 4.52 -19.13
CA VAL A 42 -6.91 5.10 -19.57
C VAL A 42 -5.90 5.16 -18.40
N HIS A 43 -6.32 5.67 -17.25
CA HIS A 43 -5.46 5.71 -16.06
C HIS A 43 -5.03 4.30 -15.63
N MET A 44 -5.93 3.32 -15.64
CA MET A 44 -5.62 1.94 -15.28
C MET A 44 -4.66 1.28 -16.29
N ALA A 45 -4.79 1.56 -17.57
CA ALA A 45 -3.87 1.08 -18.61
C ALA A 45 -2.45 1.61 -18.38
N GLU A 46 -2.32 2.90 -18.07
CA GLU A 46 -1.04 3.52 -17.70
C GLU A 46 -0.43 2.87 -16.46
N LEU A 47 -1.23 2.66 -15.40
CA LEU A 47 -0.76 2.03 -14.17
C LEU A 47 -0.32 0.58 -14.38
N ARG A 48 -1.03 -0.18 -15.23
CA ARG A 48 -0.66 -1.56 -15.56
C ARG A 48 0.67 -1.64 -16.30
N SER A 49 0.97 -0.70 -17.19
CA SER A 49 2.25 -0.64 -17.91
C SER A 49 3.46 -0.39 -17.00
N LYS A 50 3.20 0.13 -15.79
CA LYS A 50 4.23 0.43 -14.77
C LYS A 50 4.42 -0.69 -13.75
N ILE A 51 3.66 -1.80 -13.85
CA ILE A 51 3.80 -2.94 -12.94
C ILE A 51 5.22 -3.53 -13.06
N GLY A 52 5.84 -3.79 -11.90
CA GLY A 52 7.20 -4.34 -11.81
C GLY A 52 8.32 -3.32 -12.03
N LYS A 53 8.00 -2.10 -12.49
CA LYS A 53 8.97 -0.99 -12.64
C LYS A 53 8.86 -0.02 -11.46
N SER A 54 7.73 0.67 -11.36
CA SER A 54 7.50 1.70 -10.33
C SER A 54 6.27 1.45 -9.47
N ILE A 55 5.41 0.49 -9.84
CA ILE A 55 4.16 0.19 -9.14
C ILE A 55 4.06 -1.31 -8.86
N ALA A 56 3.70 -1.66 -7.62
CA ALA A 56 3.45 -3.04 -7.24
C ALA A 56 2.08 -3.52 -7.80
N LYS A 57 2.01 -4.78 -8.26
CA LYS A 57 0.78 -5.42 -8.75
C LYS A 57 -0.39 -5.27 -7.77
N ARG A 58 -0.13 -5.37 -6.46
CA ARG A 58 -1.13 -5.18 -5.41
C ARG A 58 -1.73 -3.76 -5.39
N THR A 59 -0.94 -2.75 -5.71
CA THR A 59 -1.42 -1.35 -5.79
C THR A 59 -2.42 -1.20 -6.94
N VAL A 60 -2.11 -1.77 -8.10
CA VAL A 60 -3.01 -1.77 -9.25
C VAL A 60 -4.32 -2.50 -8.92
N LYS A 61 -4.24 -3.67 -8.28
CA LYS A 61 -5.44 -4.41 -7.83
C LYS A 61 -6.32 -3.59 -6.87
N ASN A 62 -5.72 -2.79 -5.98
CA ASN A 62 -6.50 -1.89 -5.12
C ASN A 62 -7.21 -0.79 -5.92
N TYR A 63 -6.60 -0.28 -6.98
CA TYR A 63 -7.24 0.70 -7.87
C TYR A 63 -8.35 0.07 -8.72
N GLU A 64 -8.20 -1.19 -9.13
CA GLU A 64 -9.29 -1.95 -9.78
C GLU A 64 -10.53 -2.07 -8.87
N TYR A 65 -10.33 -2.32 -7.58
CA TYR A 65 -11.42 -2.25 -6.61
C TYR A 65 -12.03 -0.85 -6.53
N GLY A 66 -11.21 0.21 -6.52
CA GLY A 66 -11.67 1.59 -6.55
C GLY A 66 -12.54 1.89 -7.77
N ALA A 67 -12.09 1.49 -8.96
CA ALA A 67 -12.85 1.64 -10.20
C ALA A 67 -14.20 0.93 -10.14
N ARG A 68 -14.24 -0.30 -9.60
CA ARG A 68 -15.47 -1.04 -9.41
C ARG A 68 -16.43 -0.33 -8.44
N PHE A 69 -15.94 0.15 -7.30
CA PHE A 69 -16.78 0.85 -6.33
C PHE A 69 -17.32 2.18 -6.87
N ILE A 70 -16.56 2.90 -7.71
CA ILE A 70 -17.05 4.11 -8.38
C ILE A 70 -18.20 3.76 -9.32
N ARG A 71 -18.08 2.69 -10.12
CA ARG A 71 -19.16 2.21 -11.00
C ARG A 71 -20.39 1.79 -10.20
N ASP A 72 -20.20 0.99 -9.13
CA ASP A 72 -21.29 0.56 -8.27
C ASP A 72 -22.02 1.75 -7.62
N TYR A 73 -21.28 2.79 -7.22
CA TYR A 73 -21.84 4.01 -6.68
C TYR A 73 -22.69 4.77 -7.72
N MET A 74 -22.18 4.91 -8.96
CA MET A 74 -22.94 5.56 -10.04
C MET A 74 -24.24 4.79 -10.34
N ARG A 75 -24.18 3.46 -10.37
CA ARG A 75 -25.38 2.63 -10.56
C ARG A 75 -26.40 2.81 -9.42
N SER A 76 -25.91 2.79 -8.19
CA SER A 76 -26.76 2.89 -7.00
C SER A 76 -27.43 4.26 -6.85
N GLN A 77 -26.65 5.34 -6.99
CA GLN A 77 -27.13 6.69 -6.67
C GLN A 77 -27.61 7.49 -7.87
N TYR A 78 -27.05 7.24 -9.05
CA TYR A 78 -27.37 7.99 -10.27
C TYR A 78 -28.14 7.16 -11.30
N ARG A 79 -28.26 5.84 -11.08
CA ARG A 79 -28.86 4.87 -12.06
C ARG A 79 -28.19 4.95 -13.42
N ARG A 80 -26.90 5.19 -13.47
CA ARG A 80 -26.08 5.32 -14.68
C ARG A 80 -24.86 4.41 -14.58
N GLU A 81 -24.43 3.89 -15.73
CA GLU A 81 -23.19 3.10 -15.85
C GLU A 81 -21.94 3.98 -15.90
N ASP A 82 -22.11 5.20 -16.39
CA ASP A 82 -21.04 6.17 -16.59
C ASP A 82 -21.60 7.60 -16.57
N MET A 83 -20.74 8.61 -16.47
CA MET A 83 -21.10 10.02 -16.51
C MET A 83 -19.97 10.87 -17.08
N SER A 84 -20.28 12.08 -17.58
CA SER A 84 -19.26 13.01 -17.99
C SER A 84 -18.34 13.43 -16.84
N ILE A 85 -17.04 13.53 -17.09
CA ILE A 85 -16.08 14.02 -16.08
C ILE A 85 -16.41 15.45 -15.62
N LYS A 86 -17.11 16.24 -16.41
CA LYS A 86 -17.60 17.58 -16.08
C LYS A 86 -18.69 17.57 -14.99
N GLU A 87 -19.40 16.47 -14.85
CA GLU A 87 -20.42 16.27 -13.81
C GLU A 87 -19.82 15.82 -12.47
N VAL A 88 -18.57 15.36 -12.47
CA VAL A 88 -17.87 14.85 -11.27
C VAL A 88 -17.39 16.02 -10.42
N LYS A 89 -18.24 16.47 -9.51
CA LYS A 89 -18.02 17.63 -8.61
C LYS A 89 -17.77 17.18 -7.17
N ILE A 90 -17.57 18.13 -6.26
CA ILE A 90 -17.38 17.87 -4.82
C ILE A 90 -18.53 17.05 -4.23
N SER A 91 -19.78 17.29 -4.67
CA SER A 91 -20.94 16.50 -4.23
C SER A 91 -20.82 15.02 -4.58
N PHE A 92 -20.21 14.69 -5.73
CA PHE A 92 -19.96 13.31 -6.12
C PHE A 92 -18.99 12.61 -5.18
N ILE A 93 -17.81 13.22 -4.90
CA ILE A 93 -16.82 12.58 -4.01
C ILE A 93 -17.30 12.51 -2.57
N SER A 94 -18.05 13.52 -2.09
CA SER A 94 -18.65 13.51 -0.76
C SER A 94 -19.70 12.40 -0.64
N GLY A 95 -20.61 12.29 -1.61
CA GLY A 95 -21.61 11.20 -1.66
C GLY A 95 -20.98 9.82 -1.80
N PHE A 96 -19.94 9.69 -2.64
CA PHE A 96 -19.17 8.43 -2.76
C PHE A 96 -18.52 8.02 -1.45
N HIS A 97 -17.94 8.98 -0.71
CA HIS A 97 -17.36 8.74 0.61
C HIS A 97 -18.42 8.22 1.60
N SER A 98 -19.55 8.95 1.72
CA SER A 98 -20.66 8.54 2.61
C SER A 98 -21.19 7.16 2.24
N TRP A 99 -21.36 6.87 0.94
CA TRP A 99 -21.81 5.58 0.46
C TRP A 99 -20.86 4.43 0.79
N LEU A 100 -19.53 4.66 0.69
CA LEU A 100 -18.52 3.67 1.10
C LEU A 100 -18.59 3.37 2.59
N LEU A 101 -18.85 4.37 3.43
CA LEU A 101 -18.98 4.19 4.88
C LEU A 101 -20.29 3.50 5.26
N SER A 102 -21.42 3.99 4.75
CA SER A 102 -22.76 3.54 5.16
C SER A 102 -23.17 2.23 4.48
N GLU A 103 -23.18 2.20 3.14
CA GLU A 103 -23.69 1.07 2.36
C GLU A 103 -22.67 -0.08 2.27
N ARG A 104 -21.37 0.25 2.13
CA ARG A 104 -20.30 -0.75 2.05
C ARG A 104 -19.67 -1.05 3.40
N LYS A 105 -20.06 -0.34 4.47
CA LYS A 105 -19.57 -0.50 5.85
C LYS A 105 -18.04 -0.53 5.96
N MET A 106 -17.38 0.28 5.15
CA MET A 106 -15.92 0.35 5.11
C MET A 106 -15.40 1.26 6.22
N GLN A 107 -14.24 0.92 6.76
CA GLN A 107 -13.52 1.79 7.69
C GLN A 107 -12.95 3.03 6.96
N GLN A 108 -12.90 4.17 7.66
CA GLN A 108 -12.41 5.46 7.16
C GLN A 108 -11.09 5.35 6.39
N ASN A 109 -10.08 4.69 6.96
CA ASN A 109 -8.77 4.54 6.31
C ASN A 109 -8.80 3.67 5.05
N THR A 110 -9.81 2.83 4.88
CA THR A 110 -10.00 2.05 3.66
C THR A 110 -10.63 2.90 2.57
N THR A 111 -11.66 3.70 2.90
CA THR A 111 -12.30 4.62 1.95
C THR A 111 -11.31 5.63 1.39
N THR A 112 -10.42 6.15 2.23
CA THR A 112 -9.35 7.10 1.87
C THR A 112 -8.55 6.66 0.62
N LYS A 113 -8.31 5.36 0.45
CA LYS A 113 -7.56 4.84 -0.71
C LYS A 113 -8.34 5.04 -2.01
N TYR A 114 -9.66 4.82 -1.98
CA TYR A 114 -10.53 4.93 -3.15
C TYR A 114 -10.83 6.39 -3.50
N LEU A 115 -10.99 7.24 -2.48
CA LEU A 115 -11.13 8.69 -2.69
C LEU A 115 -9.87 9.29 -3.33
N LYS A 116 -8.70 8.92 -2.83
CA LYS A 116 -7.41 9.34 -3.43
C LYS A 116 -7.21 8.80 -4.84
N PHE A 117 -7.69 7.61 -5.14
CA PHE A 117 -7.68 7.08 -6.51
C PHE A 117 -8.54 7.95 -7.43
N LEU A 118 -9.77 8.26 -7.04
CA LEU A 118 -10.65 9.14 -7.81
C LEU A 118 -10.04 10.53 -8.03
N GLN A 119 -9.48 11.16 -6.97
CA GLN A 119 -8.78 12.44 -7.10
C GLN A 119 -7.61 12.38 -8.08
N LYS A 120 -6.81 11.32 -8.03
CA LYS A 120 -5.67 11.11 -8.96
C LYS A 120 -6.15 10.94 -10.40
N THR A 121 -7.23 10.21 -10.61
CA THR A 121 -7.83 10.04 -11.94
C THR A 121 -8.31 11.37 -12.49
N MET A 122 -8.96 12.20 -11.68
CA MET A 122 -9.38 13.54 -12.11
C MET A 122 -8.21 14.50 -12.32
N ASN A 123 -7.11 14.35 -11.58
CA ASN A 123 -5.87 15.11 -11.86
C ASN A 123 -5.27 14.72 -13.22
N LEU A 124 -5.36 13.47 -13.62
CA LEU A 124 -4.92 13.04 -14.96
C LEU A 124 -5.74 13.76 -16.05
N ALA A 125 -7.04 13.97 -15.85
CA ALA A 125 -7.85 14.73 -16.78
C ALA A 125 -7.40 16.20 -16.91
N VAL A 126 -6.96 16.82 -15.80
CA VAL A 126 -6.39 18.18 -15.84
C VAL A 126 -5.06 18.18 -16.56
N MET A 127 -4.16 17.23 -16.24
CA MET A 127 -2.83 17.14 -16.86
C MET A 127 -2.90 16.94 -18.37
N ASN A 128 -3.93 16.25 -18.87
CA ASN A 128 -4.15 16.02 -20.30
C ASN A 128 -5.03 17.10 -20.94
N GLY A 129 -5.43 18.15 -20.23
CA GLY A 129 -6.24 19.25 -20.75
C GLY A 129 -7.71 18.88 -21.03
N TYR A 130 -8.22 17.76 -20.51
CA TYR A 130 -9.61 17.35 -20.70
C TYR A 130 -10.60 18.20 -19.88
N ILE A 131 -10.13 18.71 -18.74
CA ILE A 131 -10.82 19.69 -17.90
C ILE A 131 -9.80 20.74 -17.40
N SER A 132 -10.25 21.97 -17.15
CA SER A 132 -9.38 23.07 -16.72
C SER A 132 -8.89 22.92 -15.28
N TYR A 133 -9.68 22.32 -14.40
CA TYR A 133 -9.32 22.14 -12.99
C TYR A 133 -10.06 20.95 -12.38
N ASN A 134 -9.46 20.38 -11.33
CA ASN A 134 -10.05 19.27 -10.58
C ASN A 134 -10.75 19.81 -9.31
N THR A 135 -12.09 19.89 -9.35
CA THR A 135 -12.89 20.30 -8.18
C THR A 135 -12.71 19.39 -6.97
N LEU A 136 -12.40 18.10 -7.20
CA LEU A 136 -12.24 17.12 -6.13
C LEU A 136 -11.00 17.36 -5.27
N SER A 137 -10.02 18.16 -5.75
CA SER A 137 -8.82 18.50 -4.98
C SER A 137 -9.14 19.30 -3.71
N MET A 138 -10.27 20.02 -3.71
CA MET A 138 -10.75 20.77 -2.55
C MET A 138 -11.35 19.85 -1.47
N TYR A 139 -11.70 18.62 -1.80
CA TYR A 139 -12.22 17.65 -0.83
C TYR A 139 -11.10 17.09 0.02
N LYS A 140 -11.07 17.47 1.31
CA LYS A 140 -10.06 16.99 2.25
C LYS A 140 -10.33 15.53 2.63
N VAL A 141 -9.46 14.64 2.16
CA VAL A 141 -9.50 13.22 2.53
C VAL A 141 -8.78 13.03 3.86
N VAL A 142 -9.55 12.95 4.94
CA VAL A 142 -9.02 12.77 6.29
C VAL A 142 -8.66 11.30 6.53
N ARG A 143 -7.50 11.07 7.12
CA ARG A 143 -7.06 9.77 7.58
C ARG A 143 -7.07 9.74 9.11
N GLU A 144 -7.72 8.75 9.67
CA GLU A 144 -7.69 8.53 11.11
C GLU A 144 -6.31 8.00 11.52
N PRO A 145 -5.73 8.54 12.59
CA PRO A 145 -4.52 7.98 13.16
C PRO A 145 -4.82 6.56 13.68
N VAL A 146 -3.90 5.65 13.43
CA VAL A 146 -3.98 4.29 13.95
C VAL A 146 -2.78 4.10 14.85
N THR A 147 -3.03 3.86 16.15
CA THR A 147 -1.99 3.42 17.07
C THR A 147 -1.79 1.91 16.86
N PRO A 148 -0.64 1.48 16.36
CA PRO A 148 -0.40 0.06 16.17
C PRO A 148 -0.21 -0.62 17.53
N ASP A 149 -0.81 -1.80 17.68
CA ASP A 149 -0.53 -2.66 18.82
C ASP A 149 0.93 -3.12 18.78
N TYR A 150 1.58 -3.14 19.92
CA TYR A 150 2.90 -3.73 20.13
C TYR A 150 2.87 -4.56 21.41
N LEU A 151 3.76 -5.53 21.51
CA LEU A 151 3.92 -6.32 22.74
C LEU A 151 4.79 -5.52 23.71
N ASP A 152 4.34 -5.42 24.94
CA ASP A 152 5.20 -4.94 26.02
C ASP A 152 6.28 -5.97 26.40
N GLU A 153 7.10 -5.66 27.38
CA GLU A 153 8.26 -6.47 27.73
C GLU A 153 7.84 -7.85 28.30
N GLU A 154 6.79 -7.88 29.14
CA GLU A 154 6.26 -9.12 29.72
C GLU A 154 5.60 -10.01 28.65
N GLU A 155 4.82 -9.41 27.77
CA GLU A 155 4.18 -10.11 26.65
C GLU A 155 5.20 -10.68 25.66
N LEU A 156 6.27 -9.90 25.37
CA LEU A 156 7.34 -10.36 24.51
C LEU A 156 8.12 -11.50 25.18
N GLN A 157 8.35 -11.42 26.48
CA GLN A 157 8.99 -12.49 27.23
C GLN A 157 8.17 -13.79 27.17
N LYS A 158 6.84 -13.72 27.36
CA LYS A 158 5.96 -14.86 27.17
C LYS A 158 6.04 -15.46 25.76
N PHE A 159 6.20 -14.61 24.75
CA PHE A 159 6.41 -15.07 23.38
C PHE A 159 7.74 -15.78 23.18
N MET A 160 8.80 -15.29 23.84
CA MET A 160 10.14 -15.90 23.81
C MET A 160 10.18 -17.25 24.51
N GLU A 161 9.48 -17.38 25.64
CA GLU A 161 9.40 -18.60 26.45
C GLU A 161 8.38 -19.61 25.93
N PHE A 162 7.50 -19.19 25.02
CA PHE A 162 6.49 -20.09 24.45
C PHE A 162 7.17 -21.28 23.79
N ASP A 163 6.77 -22.49 24.20
CA ASP A 163 7.15 -23.73 23.54
C ASP A 163 5.93 -24.58 23.24
N SER A 164 6.06 -25.46 22.24
CA SER A 164 4.95 -26.29 21.78
C SER A 164 5.46 -27.52 21.04
N PRO A 165 4.82 -28.69 21.20
CA PRO A 165 5.10 -29.86 20.36
C PRO A 165 4.67 -29.66 18.91
N ILE A 166 3.96 -28.58 18.59
CA ILE A 166 3.45 -28.26 17.26
C ILE A 166 4.49 -27.42 16.52
N GLU A 167 5.31 -28.02 15.70
CA GLU A 167 6.42 -27.42 14.97
C GLU A 167 6.03 -26.11 14.24
N ARG A 168 4.85 -26.06 13.60
CA ARG A 168 4.38 -24.86 12.91
C ARG A 168 4.25 -23.63 13.80
N LEU A 169 3.92 -23.79 15.10
CA LEU A 169 3.84 -22.72 16.08
C LEU A 169 5.23 -22.26 16.50
N VAL A 170 6.14 -23.20 16.74
CA VAL A 170 7.55 -22.91 17.08
C VAL A 170 8.20 -22.11 15.94
N ILE A 171 8.03 -22.54 14.69
CA ILE A 171 8.51 -21.78 13.53
C ILE A 171 7.90 -20.38 13.48
N ALA A 172 6.60 -20.23 13.69
CA ALA A 172 5.93 -18.92 13.65
C ALA A 172 6.46 -17.99 14.75
N ARG A 173 6.69 -18.51 15.97
CA ARG A 173 7.33 -17.80 17.09
C ARG A 173 8.71 -17.29 16.69
N ASP A 174 9.57 -18.19 16.23
CA ASP A 174 10.96 -17.88 15.91
C ASP A 174 11.05 -16.83 14.78
N MET A 175 10.20 -16.95 13.75
CA MET A 175 10.14 -15.98 12.67
C MET A 175 9.63 -14.61 13.14
N PHE A 176 8.65 -14.59 14.05
CA PHE A 176 8.17 -13.36 14.66
C PHE A 176 9.26 -12.68 15.50
N LEU A 177 9.94 -13.44 16.35
CA LEU A 177 11.05 -12.95 17.16
C LEU A 177 12.22 -12.46 16.30
N PHE A 178 12.56 -13.18 15.23
CA PHE A 178 13.56 -12.71 14.26
C PHE A 178 13.17 -11.35 13.66
N GLY A 179 11.87 -11.16 13.36
CA GLY A 179 11.32 -9.88 12.95
C GLY A 179 11.45 -8.79 14.02
N CYS A 180 11.25 -9.12 15.30
CA CYS A 180 11.43 -8.21 16.45
C CYS A 180 12.88 -7.75 16.58
N PHE A 181 13.83 -8.67 16.47
CA PHE A 181 15.26 -8.38 16.69
C PHE A 181 15.95 -7.73 15.48
N THR A 182 15.37 -7.84 14.28
CA THR A 182 15.98 -7.28 13.05
C THR A 182 15.19 -6.11 12.45
N GLY A 183 13.92 -5.93 12.82
CA GLY A 183 13.04 -4.95 12.19
C GLY A 183 12.77 -5.24 10.70
N LEU A 184 13.12 -6.41 10.19
CA LEU A 184 12.83 -6.81 8.83
C LEU A 184 11.34 -7.09 8.63
N SER A 185 10.82 -6.72 7.46
CA SER A 185 9.45 -7.08 7.12
C SER A 185 9.36 -8.55 6.68
N TYR A 186 8.15 -9.13 6.68
CA TYR A 186 7.92 -10.49 6.20
C TYR A 186 8.60 -10.76 4.84
N ILE A 187 8.41 -9.86 3.86
CA ILE A 187 8.98 -10.05 2.53
C ILE A 187 10.50 -9.92 2.50
N ASP A 188 11.06 -9.06 3.38
CA ASP A 188 12.52 -8.91 3.49
C ASP A 188 13.14 -10.18 4.08
N ILE A 189 12.50 -10.81 5.09
CA ILE A 189 12.94 -12.11 5.64
C ILE A 189 12.78 -13.21 4.61
N LYS A 190 11.66 -13.26 3.89
CA LYS A 190 11.40 -14.26 2.84
C LYS A 190 12.46 -14.27 1.73
N THR A 191 13.04 -13.11 1.46
CA THR A 191 14.06 -12.93 0.43
C THR A 191 15.46 -12.78 1.01
N LEU A 192 15.67 -13.13 2.30
CA LEU A 192 16.98 -13.12 2.93
C LEU A 192 17.80 -14.35 2.48
N THR A 193 19.05 -14.12 2.11
CA THR A 193 20.03 -15.14 1.70
C THR A 193 21.34 -14.94 2.45
N ASN A 194 22.25 -15.90 2.39
CA ASN A 194 23.58 -15.80 3.00
C ASN A 194 24.40 -14.61 2.47
N GLU A 195 24.17 -14.20 1.21
CA GLU A 195 24.86 -13.03 0.59
C GLU A 195 24.52 -11.69 1.24
N HIS A 196 23.45 -11.64 2.03
CA HIS A 196 23.06 -10.44 2.74
C HIS A 196 23.79 -10.23 4.07
N PHE A 197 24.64 -11.17 4.47
CA PHE A 197 25.41 -11.06 5.70
C PHE A 197 26.84 -10.59 5.43
N GLU A 198 27.30 -9.63 6.21
CA GLU A 198 28.68 -9.15 6.22
C GLU A 198 29.23 -9.15 7.65
N ILE A 199 30.53 -9.37 7.80
CA ILE A 199 31.24 -9.25 9.07
C ILE A 199 32.06 -7.96 9.00
N ASP A 200 31.95 -7.10 9.99
CA ASP A 200 32.73 -5.88 10.07
C ASP A 200 34.15 -6.14 10.62
N LYS A 201 34.95 -5.06 10.73
CA LYS A 201 36.31 -5.13 11.21
C LYS A 201 36.42 -5.59 12.67
N ASP A 202 35.37 -5.40 13.44
CA ASP A 202 35.28 -5.76 14.87
C ASP A 202 34.70 -7.19 15.05
N GLY A 203 34.50 -7.94 13.96
CA GLY A 203 33.95 -9.30 13.99
C GLY A 203 32.42 -9.34 14.17
N ARG A 204 31.73 -8.21 14.14
CA ARG A 204 30.28 -8.16 14.30
C ARG A 204 29.59 -8.51 12.99
N LYS A 205 28.57 -9.34 13.08
CA LYS A 205 27.75 -9.76 11.93
C LYS A 205 26.61 -8.76 11.66
N TRP A 206 26.42 -8.40 10.40
CA TRP A 206 25.42 -7.46 9.96
C TRP A 206 24.57 -8.03 8.83
N ILE A 207 23.29 -7.64 8.77
CA ILE A 207 22.44 -7.86 7.62
C ILE A 207 22.45 -6.58 6.77
N LYS A 208 22.94 -6.67 5.55
CA LYS A 208 22.95 -5.60 4.57
C LYS A 208 22.00 -5.94 3.42
N LYS A 209 20.84 -5.32 3.43
CA LYS A 209 19.77 -5.66 2.50
C LYS A 209 19.01 -4.43 2.01
N ARG A 210 18.74 -4.36 0.70
CA ARG A 210 17.78 -3.41 0.18
C ARG A 210 16.36 -3.90 0.47
N ARG A 211 15.55 -3.05 1.10
CA ARG A 211 14.15 -3.38 1.42
C ARG A 211 13.35 -3.57 0.14
N VAL A 212 12.63 -4.67 0.04
CA VAL A 212 11.85 -5.03 -1.16
C VAL A 212 10.79 -3.97 -1.50
N LYS A 213 10.18 -3.34 -0.50
CA LYS A 213 9.09 -2.36 -0.72
C LYS A 213 9.59 -0.97 -1.13
N THR A 214 10.72 -0.52 -0.61
CA THR A 214 11.17 0.88 -0.73
C THR A 214 12.51 1.04 -1.43
N ASN A 215 13.18 -0.09 -1.70
CA ASN A 215 14.54 -0.16 -2.24
C ASN A 215 15.61 0.58 -1.41
N VAL A 216 15.29 0.96 -0.17
CA VAL A 216 16.23 1.59 0.76
C VAL A 216 17.19 0.55 1.29
N LEU A 217 18.49 0.83 1.25
CA LEU A 217 19.51 -0.01 1.86
C LEU A 217 19.41 0.09 3.39
N SER A 218 19.27 -1.06 4.04
CA SER A 218 19.29 -1.20 5.50
C SER A 218 20.50 -1.99 5.91
N ARG A 219 21.20 -1.54 6.94
CA ARG A 219 22.29 -2.24 7.62
C ARG A 219 21.86 -2.48 9.05
N ILE A 220 21.73 -3.72 9.46
CA ILE A 220 21.10 -4.14 10.71
C ILE A 220 22.08 -5.06 11.44
N PRO A 221 22.46 -4.78 12.71
CA PRO A 221 23.31 -5.69 13.48
C PRO A 221 22.55 -6.99 13.77
N VAL A 222 23.24 -8.11 13.69
CA VAL A 222 22.68 -9.41 14.08
C VAL A 222 22.89 -9.56 15.58
N LEU A 223 21.84 -9.30 16.34
CA LEU A 223 21.87 -9.48 17.80
C LEU A 223 21.97 -10.97 18.16
N PRO A 224 22.49 -11.33 19.36
CA PRO A 224 22.65 -12.73 19.79
C PRO A 224 21.37 -13.56 19.63
N MET A 225 20.21 -12.98 19.96
CA MET A 225 18.90 -13.64 19.83
C MET A 225 18.54 -13.92 18.37
N ALA A 226 18.86 -13.02 17.44
CA ALA A 226 18.67 -13.25 16.01
C ALA A 226 19.67 -14.29 15.50
N GLN A 227 20.90 -14.31 15.99
CA GLN A 227 21.90 -15.30 15.63
C GLN A 227 21.48 -16.71 16.07
N SER A 228 20.98 -16.88 17.30
CA SER A 228 20.53 -18.18 17.80
C SER A 228 19.39 -18.79 16.94
N ILE A 229 18.50 -17.92 16.41
CA ILE A 229 17.47 -18.37 15.47
C ILE A 229 18.08 -18.80 14.12
N LEU A 230 19.07 -18.06 13.60
CA LEU A 230 19.79 -18.46 12.38
C LEU A 230 20.51 -19.80 12.55
N ASP A 231 21.16 -20.01 13.71
CA ASP A 231 21.90 -21.24 14.01
C ASP A 231 20.95 -22.44 14.14
N LYS A 232 19.80 -22.24 14.77
CA LYS A 232 18.76 -23.27 14.91
C LYS A 232 18.29 -23.84 13.55
N TYR A 233 18.20 -22.98 12.53
CA TYR A 233 17.75 -23.38 11.19
C TYR A 233 18.89 -23.57 10.18
N SER A 234 20.14 -23.53 10.65
CA SER A 234 21.31 -23.79 9.81
C SER A 234 21.25 -25.20 9.20
N GLY A 235 21.65 -25.32 7.92
CA GLY A 235 21.60 -26.60 7.17
C GLY A 235 20.27 -26.91 6.47
N GLY A 236 19.25 -26.08 6.64
CA GLY A 236 17.99 -26.20 5.91
C GLY A 236 18.12 -25.76 4.44
N LYS A 237 17.17 -26.21 3.59
CA LYS A 237 17.09 -25.76 2.18
C LYS A 237 16.90 -24.23 2.04
N LYS A 238 16.36 -23.58 3.04
CA LYS A 238 16.19 -22.12 3.13
C LYS A 238 16.88 -21.64 4.39
N LEU A 239 17.40 -20.41 4.34
CA LEU A 239 18.03 -19.78 5.49
C LEU A 239 17.10 -19.74 6.72
N LEU A 240 15.81 -19.47 6.50
CA LEU A 240 14.77 -19.46 7.52
C LEU A 240 13.50 -20.14 6.98
N PRO A 241 12.81 -20.98 7.77
CA PRO A 241 11.63 -21.74 7.35
C PRO A 241 10.36 -20.90 7.40
N LEU A 242 10.34 -19.74 6.73
CA LEU A 242 9.22 -18.81 6.77
C LEU A 242 7.96 -19.41 6.12
N GLN A 243 6.90 -19.50 6.89
CA GLN A 243 5.57 -19.92 6.45
C GLN A 243 4.92 -18.90 5.51
N ASP A 244 3.83 -19.27 4.83
CA ASP A 244 3.03 -18.30 4.07
C ASP A 244 2.45 -17.20 4.97
N THR A 245 2.18 -16.02 4.38
CA THR A 245 1.70 -14.83 5.13
C THR A 245 0.40 -15.10 5.89
N THR A 246 -0.49 -15.91 5.34
CA THR A 246 -1.78 -16.23 5.97
C THR A 246 -1.56 -17.15 7.15
N ASP A 247 -0.76 -18.20 6.96
CA ASP A 247 -0.49 -19.21 7.98
C ASP A 247 0.33 -18.64 9.14
N ILE A 248 1.39 -17.88 8.86
CA ILE A 248 2.20 -17.28 9.91
C ILE A 248 1.38 -16.31 10.78
N ASN A 249 0.48 -15.51 10.18
CA ASN A 249 -0.38 -14.60 10.95
C ASN A 249 -1.43 -15.35 11.77
N ARG A 250 -1.93 -16.48 11.28
CA ARG A 250 -2.83 -17.36 12.05
C ARG A 250 -2.11 -17.95 13.25
N ASN A 251 -0.93 -18.54 13.02
CA ASN A 251 -0.14 -19.16 14.07
C ASN A 251 0.33 -18.15 15.14
N ILE A 252 0.73 -16.93 14.75
CA ILE A 252 1.07 -15.84 15.69
C ILE A 252 -0.12 -15.50 16.59
N LYS A 253 -1.34 -15.43 16.04
CA LYS A 253 -2.55 -15.19 16.83
C LYS A 253 -2.86 -16.33 17.79
N ASP A 254 -2.65 -17.57 17.33
CA ASP A 254 -2.82 -18.76 18.18
C ASP A 254 -1.83 -18.71 19.37
N ILE A 255 -0.56 -18.37 19.12
CA ILE A 255 0.46 -18.18 20.16
C ILE A 255 0.06 -17.08 21.13
N ALA A 256 -0.32 -15.89 20.61
CA ALA A 256 -0.74 -14.77 21.45
C ALA A 256 -1.88 -15.18 22.40
N LYS A 257 -2.89 -15.90 21.87
CA LYS A 257 -3.99 -16.43 22.68
C LYS A 257 -3.52 -17.42 23.75
N LEU A 258 -2.62 -18.34 23.40
CA LEU A 258 -2.05 -19.31 24.34
C LEU A 258 -1.20 -18.64 25.43
N CYS A 259 -0.54 -17.54 25.12
CA CYS A 259 0.21 -16.71 26.07
C CYS A 259 -0.67 -15.75 26.89
N GLY A 260 -2.00 -15.74 26.71
CA GLY A 260 -2.91 -14.84 27.39
C GLY A 260 -2.78 -13.37 26.96
N ILE A 261 -2.35 -13.11 25.73
CA ILE A 261 -2.16 -11.77 25.18
C ILE A 261 -3.41 -11.36 24.39
N ASP A 262 -4.15 -10.38 24.92
CA ASP A 262 -5.39 -9.84 24.32
C ASP A 262 -5.11 -8.61 23.42
N LYS A 263 -4.14 -8.73 22.55
CA LYS A 263 -3.79 -7.71 21.54
C LYS A 263 -3.88 -8.30 20.14
N LYS A 264 -4.15 -7.45 19.13
CA LYS A 264 -4.17 -7.89 17.72
C LYS A 264 -2.76 -8.06 17.18
N VAL A 265 -2.14 -9.19 17.51
CA VAL A 265 -0.78 -9.50 17.06
C VAL A 265 -0.78 -10.04 15.63
N SER A 266 0.16 -9.58 14.83
CA SER A 266 0.43 -10.05 13.47
C SER A 266 1.93 -10.01 13.21
N PHE A 267 2.40 -10.60 12.12
CA PHE A 267 3.82 -10.50 11.76
C PHE A 267 4.32 -9.06 11.65
N HIS A 268 3.45 -8.12 11.25
CA HIS A 268 3.82 -6.72 11.18
C HIS A 268 4.07 -6.08 12.56
N THR A 269 3.44 -6.59 13.61
CA THR A 269 3.63 -6.17 14.99
C THR A 269 5.08 -6.35 15.44
N SER A 270 5.81 -7.37 14.92
CA SER A 270 7.23 -7.58 15.22
C SER A 270 8.08 -6.35 14.95
N ARG A 271 7.75 -5.58 13.90
CA ARG A 271 8.50 -4.36 13.54
C ARG A 271 8.23 -3.19 14.48
N HIS A 272 7.09 -3.15 15.13
CA HIS A 272 6.79 -2.13 16.15
C HIS A 272 7.56 -2.42 17.44
N ASN A 273 7.79 -3.68 17.74
CA ASN A 273 8.59 -4.10 18.90
C ASN A 273 10.09 -3.79 18.76
N THR A 274 10.62 -3.69 17.55
CA THR A 274 12.05 -3.39 17.32
C THR A 274 12.45 -2.04 17.93
N PHE A 275 11.58 -1.03 17.92
CA PHE A 275 11.86 0.27 18.50
C PHE A 275 12.00 0.24 20.04
N SER A 276 11.26 -0.62 20.72
CA SER A 276 11.35 -0.78 22.19
C SER A 276 12.70 -1.35 22.62
N PHE A 277 13.32 -2.21 21.81
CA PHE A 277 14.65 -2.78 22.08
C PHE A 277 15.79 -1.82 21.76
N SER A 278 15.67 -1.04 20.68
CA SER A 278 16.74 -0.14 20.22
C SER A 278 16.99 1.03 21.18
N LEU A 279 15.98 1.46 21.92
CA LEU A 279 16.12 2.54 22.90
C LEU A 279 16.86 2.09 24.18
N LYS A 280 16.83 0.79 24.51
CA LYS A 280 17.53 0.25 25.70
C LYS A 280 18.96 -0.22 25.43
N THR A 281 19.33 -0.45 24.19
CA THR A 281 20.70 -0.86 23.80
C THR A 281 21.61 0.33 23.44
N SER A 282 21.12 1.56 23.48
CA SER A 282 21.94 2.77 23.32
C SER A 282 22.69 3.17 24.59
N ASP A 283 22.50 2.46 25.71
CA ASP A 283 23.17 2.70 26.99
C ASP A 283 24.21 1.59 27.36
N LEU A 284 24.61 0.80 26.33
CA LEU A 284 25.70 -0.20 26.47
C LEU A 284 26.82 0.11 25.42
#